data_c6e7f0c757f1124a78638f8b3a27a8cd
#
_entry.id   c6e7f0c757f1124a78638f8b3a27a8cd
#
_cell.length_a   1.000
_cell.length_b   1.000
_cell.length_c   1.000
_cell.angle_alpha   90.00
_cell.angle_beta   90.00
_cell.angle_gamma   90.00
#
_symmetry.space_group_name_H-M   'P 1'
#
loop_
_entity.id
_entity.type
_entity.pdbx_description
1 polymer ?
#
loop_
_entity_poly.entity_id
_entity_poly.type
_entity_poly.pdbx_seq_one_letter_code
_entity_poly.pdbx_strand_id
1 'polypeptide(L)'
;MIRIALLAAAALLVAADAPPPRWDTASDRNPLLPGYFADPSIVHDNGRWYIFATIDPWGDDRLALWTSTNGRDWTLSTPAWPTKAAATSPSSGDSKVWAPSVVKTRDGRWFMYVSVGSEVWVGTAPSPAGPWRDAHGGKPLIAKAFDPRYHMIDAEAFIDDDGQAYLYWGSGWNWTNGHCFVVKLKPDMVTFDGTPKDVTPAHYFEAPFMVRAGKHYALTYSDGKTTEDTYKVRYAIGDTPFGPFREAANSPILATDRARDVISPGHHAIFRSGGQAYILYHRQGLPFPPPGDAVLRQVAVDPLTIHDDGTIATVAPGQGGIVEGFAARRDVGLHWTARGEGADALHGPDRAADDNYATLWRAKPGAPATLVADLGSARTVRESLVRMEYPIRRYALSIEASADGRTWRRVAQTTASGSPIVLHHAAPTRYLRLTVPTGAGVWEWTIR
;
A
#
# COMPACT_ATOMS: atom_id res chain seq x y z
N MET A 1 0.70 70.01 -32.81
CA MET A 1 0.93 69.21 -31.56
C MET A 1 0.36 67.81 -31.76
N ILE A 2 1.23 66.88 -32.14
CA ILE A 2 0.85 65.47 -32.40
C ILE A 2 1.10 64.68 -31.11
N ARG A 3 0.07 64.11 -30.54
CA ARG A 3 0.19 63.24 -29.37
C ARG A 3 0.45 61.81 -29.87
N ILE A 4 1.63 61.29 -29.59
CA ILE A 4 1.98 59.88 -29.81
C ILE A 4 1.46 59.07 -28.59
N ALA A 5 0.51 58.15 -28.78
CA ALA A 5 0.09 57.19 -27.79
C ALA A 5 1.01 55.97 -27.83
N LEU A 6 1.79 55.73 -26.78
CA LEU A 6 2.52 54.49 -26.58
C LEU A 6 1.54 53.41 -26.10
N LEU A 7 1.32 52.38 -26.91
CA LEU A 7 0.70 51.13 -26.48
C LEU A 7 1.78 50.27 -25.83
N ALA A 8 1.66 50.06 -24.53
CA ALA A 8 2.45 49.06 -23.81
C ALA A 8 1.81 47.69 -24.01
N ALA A 9 2.46 46.83 -24.78
CA ALA A 9 2.08 45.39 -24.87
C ALA A 9 2.57 44.68 -23.61
N ALA A 10 1.65 44.33 -22.73
CA ALA A 10 1.93 43.41 -21.62
C ALA A 10 2.07 41.99 -22.18
N ALA A 11 3.26 41.46 -22.22
CA ALA A 11 3.52 40.06 -22.50
C ALA A 11 3.09 39.25 -21.25
N LEU A 12 2.00 38.51 -21.35
CA LEU A 12 1.65 37.45 -20.39
C LEU A 12 2.69 36.35 -20.55
N LEU A 13 3.65 36.28 -19.62
CA LEU A 13 4.46 35.09 -19.41
C LEU A 13 3.53 34.03 -18.84
N VAL A 14 3.06 33.11 -19.67
CA VAL A 14 2.50 31.84 -19.24
C VAL A 14 3.67 31.09 -18.61
N ALA A 15 3.71 31.04 -17.30
CA ALA A 15 4.63 30.14 -16.60
C ALA A 15 4.31 28.71 -17.10
N ALA A 16 5.26 28.11 -17.80
CA ALA A 16 5.15 26.69 -18.14
C ALA A 16 5.04 25.92 -16.81
N ASP A 17 3.97 25.13 -16.67
CA ASP A 17 3.83 24.26 -15.51
C ASP A 17 5.08 23.38 -15.38
N ALA A 18 5.62 23.30 -14.17
CA ALA A 18 6.74 22.41 -13.91
C ALA A 18 6.35 20.97 -14.31
N PRO A 19 7.27 20.21 -14.94
CA PRO A 19 6.96 18.82 -15.27
C PRO A 19 6.57 18.07 -14.00
N PRO A 20 5.65 17.11 -14.10
CA PRO A 20 5.23 16.32 -12.94
C PRO A 20 6.42 15.58 -12.33
N PRO A 21 6.45 15.38 -11.00
CA PRO A 21 7.53 14.64 -10.34
C PRO A 21 7.62 13.22 -10.90
N ARG A 22 8.83 12.77 -11.18
CA ARG A 22 9.10 11.41 -11.63
C ARG A 22 9.33 10.48 -10.45
N TRP A 23 9.14 9.18 -10.67
CA TRP A 23 9.35 8.14 -9.68
C TRP A 23 10.80 8.09 -9.13
N ASP A 24 11.79 8.44 -9.95
CA ASP A 24 13.20 8.41 -9.61
C ASP A 24 13.71 9.71 -8.94
N THR A 25 12.81 10.63 -8.66
CA THR A 25 13.11 11.85 -7.90
C THR A 25 12.98 11.56 -6.41
N ALA A 26 13.94 12.02 -5.60
CA ALA A 26 13.91 11.89 -4.15
C ALA A 26 12.56 12.37 -3.58
N SER A 27 11.88 11.51 -2.83
CA SER A 27 10.53 11.74 -2.32
C SER A 27 10.25 10.93 -1.07
N ASP A 28 9.84 11.60 -0.01
CA ASP A 28 9.38 11.00 1.24
C ASP A 28 7.89 10.62 1.24
N ARG A 29 7.26 10.45 0.08
CA ARG A 29 5.81 10.39 -0.08
C ARG A 29 5.34 9.05 -0.67
N ASN A 30 4.92 9.05 -1.94
CA ASN A 30 4.54 7.82 -2.65
C ASN A 30 5.75 7.17 -3.34
N PRO A 31 5.92 5.86 -3.25
CA PRO A 31 5.13 4.89 -2.48
C PRO A 31 5.20 5.13 -0.97
N LEU A 32 4.08 4.83 -0.27
CA LEU A 32 3.98 5.07 1.17
C LEU A 32 4.80 4.06 2.00
N LEU A 33 4.92 2.83 1.50
CA LEU A 33 5.56 1.71 2.19
C LEU A 33 6.78 1.20 1.43
N PRO A 34 7.88 0.85 2.12
CA PRO A 34 9.06 0.24 1.49
C PRO A 34 8.83 -1.25 1.26
N GLY A 35 8.70 -1.66 0.01
CA GLY A 35 8.46 -3.04 -0.40
C GLY A 35 7.31 -3.17 -1.38
N TYR A 36 6.96 -4.41 -1.69
CA TYR A 36 5.90 -4.75 -2.62
C TYR A 36 4.70 -5.29 -1.88
N PHE A 37 3.66 -4.48 -1.83
CA PHE A 37 2.42 -4.73 -1.11
C PHE A 37 1.23 -4.27 -1.95
N ALA A 38 0.12 -4.99 -1.81
CA ALA A 38 -1.08 -4.74 -2.59
C ALA A 38 -2.34 -4.79 -1.74
N ASP A 39 -3.47 -4.44 -2.35
CA ASP A 39 -4.81 -4.61 -1.79
C ASP A 39 -4.91 -4.02 -0.36
N PRO A 40 -4.54 -2.74 -0.16
CA PRO A 40 -4.37 -2.19 1.17
C PRO A 40 -5.69 -1.85 1.85
N SER A 41 -5.78 -2.14 3.14
CA SER A 41 -6.81 -1.65 4.06
C SER A 41 -6.16 -0.81 5.15
N ILE A 42 -6.72 0.35 5.48
CA ILE A 42 -6.14 1.29 6.46
C ILE A 42 -7.14 1.64 7.54
N VAL A 43 -6.66 1.65 8.78
CA VAL A 43 -7.42 2.12 9.94
C VAL A 43 -6.54 2.96 10.87
N HIS A 44 -7.19 3.84 11.64
CA HIS A 44 -6.55 4.65 12.66
C HIS A 44 -7.21 4.36 14.02
N ASP A 45 -6.41 4.04 15.02
CA ASP A 45 -6.92 3.80 16.37
C ASP A 45 -5.88 4.23 17.41
N ASN A 46 -6.33 4.94 18.45
CA ASN A 46 -5.50 5.38 19.58
C ASN A 46 -4.19 6.07 19.16
N GLY A 47 -4.26 6.99 18.18
CA GLY A 47 -3.11 7.76 17.70
C GLY A 47 -2.12 6.96 16.85
N ARG A 48 -2.49 5.78 16.38
CA ARG A 48 -1.64 4.93 15.53
C ARG A 48 -2.38 4.54 14.27
N TRP A 49 -1.69 4.58 13.17
CA TRP A 49 -2.11 4.11 11.87
C TRP A 49 -1.72 2.64 11.68
N TYR A 50 -2.60 1.89 11.03
CA TYR A 50 -2.42 0.48 10.70
C TYR A 50 -2.79 0.29 9.23
N ILE A 51 -1.88 -0.28 8.44
CA ILE A 51 -2.15 -0.70 7.07
C ILE A 51 -1.96 -2.21 7.00
N PHE A 52 -3.02 -2.91 6.62
CA PHE A 52 -2.98 -4.32 6.29
C PHE A 52 -2.88 -4.45 4.78
N ALA A 53 -2.07 -5.38 4.28
CA ALA A 53 -1.88 -5.53 2.85
C ALA A 53 -1.48 -6.95 2.47
N THR A 54 -1.81 -7.31 1.25
CA THR A 54 -1.26 -8.49 0.57
C THR A 54 0.24 -8.33 0.38
N ILE A 55 1.01 -9.38 0.61
CA ILE A 55 2.45 -9.41 0.35
C ILE A 55 2.67 -9.93 -1.07
N ASP A 56 3.28 -9.12 -1.94
CA ASP A 56 3.54 -9.49 -3.32
C ASP A 56 4.83 -10.32 -3.50
N PRO A 57 4.90 -11.14 -4.59
CA PRO A 57 3.89 -11.33 -5.63
C PRO A 57 2.74 -12.28 -5.20
N TRP A 58 1.52 -11.87 -5.49
CA TRP A 58 0.30 -12.69 -5.41
C TRP A 58 0.02 -13.36 -4.04
N GLY A 59 0.40 -12.70 -2.94
CA GLY A 59 0.16 -13.19 -1.57
C GLY A 59 1.30 -14.00 -0.98
N ASP A 60 1.18 -14.21 0.32
CA ASP A 60 2.09 -15.02 1.16
C ASP A 60 1.26 -15.86 2.14
N ASP A 61 1.91 -16.68 2.93
CA ASP A 61 1.25 -17.44 4.00
C ASP A 61 0.67 -16.55 5.12
N ARG A 62 0.95 -15.23 5.08
CA ARG A 62 0.52 -14.22 6.04
C ARG A 62 0.23 -12.90 5.34
N LEU A 63 -0.48 -12.02 6.04
CA LEU A 63 -0.61 -10.61 5.64
C LEU A 63 0.53 -9.76 6.20
N ALA A 64 0.78 -8.63 5.54
CA ALA A 64 1.54 -7.55 6.12
C ALA A 64 0.66 -6.72 7.06
N LEU A 65 1.22 -6.31 8.21
CA LEU A 65 0.69 -5.28 9.09
C LEU A 65 1.75 -4.20 9.28
N TRP A 66 1.50 -3.05 8.70
CA TRP A 66 2.32 -1.86 8.87
C TRP A 66 1.73 -0.95 9.92
N THR A 67 2.55 -0.47 10.84
CA THR A 67 2.11 0.45 11.88
C THR A 67 2.96 1.71 11.93
N SER A 68 2.32 2.85 12.18
CA SER A 68 3.00 4.14 12.34
C SER A 68 2.26 5.04 13.32
N THR A 69 2.98 5.84 14.09
CA THR A 69 2.42 6.89 14.95
C THR A 69 2.39 8.26 14.27
N ASN A 70 3.10 8.40 13.15
CA ASN A 70 3.20 9.67 12.43
C ASN A 70 2.84 9.57 10.94
N GLY A 71 2.42 8.38 10.45
CA GLY A 71 2.05 8.15 9.05
C GLY A 71 3.21 8.15 8.06
N ARG A 72 4.47 8.26 8.53
CA ARG A 72 5.67 8.30 7.69
C ARG A 72 6.69 7.23 8.05
N ASP A 73 6.93 7.03 9.33
CA ASP A 73 7.84 6.00 9.82
C ASP A 73 7.06 4.72 10.08
N TRP A 74 7.07 3.83 9.12
CA TRP A 74 6.34 2.58 9.16
C TRP A 74 7.20 1.42 9.64
N THR A 75 6.60 0.57 10.45
CA THR A 75 7.21 -0.68 10.94
C THR A 75 6.35 -1.86 10.52
N LEU A 76 6.98 -2.86 9.91
CA LEU A 76 6.34 -4.08 9.47
C LEU A 76 6.29 -5.12 10.57
N SER A 77 5.14 -5.73 10.72
CA SER A 77 4.90 -7.00 11.42
C SER A 77 3.96 -7.89 10.60
N THR A 78 3.70 -9.09 11.07
CA THR A 78 2.70 -9.98 10.49
C THR A 78 1.73 -10.40 11.58
N PRO A 79 0.40 -10.29 11.39
CA PRO A 79 -0.55 -10.75 12.38
C PRO A 79 -0.49 -12.27 12.56
N ALA A 80 -0.84 -12.74 13.76
CA ALA A 80 -0.88 -14.18 14.05
C ALA A 80 -2.00 -14.91 13.29
N TRP A 81 -3.05 -14.19 12.94
CA TRP A 81 -4.14 -14.60 12.06
C TRP A 81 -4.44 -13.41 11.11
N PRO A 82 -4.78 -13.61 9.83
CA PRO A 82 -4.86 -14.90 9.14
C PRO A 82 -3.48 -15.45 8.77
N THR A 83 -3.39 -16.77 8.76
CA THR A 83 -2.28 -17.48 8.12
C THR A 83 -2.87 -18.53 7.20
N LYS A 84 -2.14 -18.94 6.17
CA LYS A 84 -2.58 -20.02 5.28
C LYS A 84 -2.94 -21.29 6.06
N ALA A 85 -2.17 -21.61 7.10
CA ALA A 85 -2.42 -22.79 7.93
C ALA A 85 -3.70 -22.69 8.78
N ALA A 86 -4.07 -21.47 9.21
CA ALA A 86 -5.24 -21.22 10.04
C ALA A 86 -6.52 -20.96 9.22
N ALA A 87 -6.38 -20.39 8.02
CA ALA A 87 -7.47 -20.08 7.10
C ALA A 87 -7.35 -20.98 5.85
N THR A 88 -7.73 -22.24 5.99
CA THR A 88 -7.63 -23.24 4.93
C THR A 88 -8.83 -24.18 4.93
N SER A 89 -9.27 -24.57 3.75
CA SER A 89 -10.30 -25.57 3.49
C SER A 89 -9.87 -26.48 2.34
N PRO A 90 -10.57 -27.60 2.07
CA PRO A 90 -10.30 -28.42 0.90
C PRO A 90 -10.37 -27.65 -0.44
N SER A 91 -11.17 -26.57 -0.52
CA SER A 91 -11.35 -25.78 -1.74
C SER A 91 -10.38 -24.60 -1.86
N SER A 92 -9.65 -24.21 -0.81
CA SER A 92 -8.68 -23.13 -0.86
C SER A 92 -7.36 -23.53 -1.57
N GLY A 93 -7.05 -24.82 -1.69
CA GLY A 93 -5.87 -25.33 -2.39
C GLY A 93 -4.56 -24.72 -1.87
N ASP A 94 -3.62 -24.45 -2.76
CA ASP A 94 -2.32 -23.83 -2.44
C ASP A 94 -2.36 -22.28 -2.45
N SER A 95 -3.56 -21.72 -2.53
CA SER A 95 -3.73 -20.25 -2.54
C SER A 95 -3.14 -19.59 -1.31
N LYS A 96 -2.68 -18.38 -1.47
CA LYS A 96 -2.11 -17.54 -0.41
C LYS A 96 -3.21 -16.72 0.27
N VAL A 97 -2.83 -15.92 1.25
CA VAL A 97 -3.71 -14.99 1.97
C VAL A 97 -3.67 -13.63 1.27
N TRP A 98 -4.84 -13.08 0.91
CA TRP A 98 -4.98 -11.85 0.11
C TRP A 98 -6.01 -10.88 0.67
N ALA A 99 -5.96 -9.64 0.18
CA ALA A 99 -7.02 -8.65 0.17
C ALA A 99 -7.75 -8.52 1.52
N PRO A 100 -7.09 -7.95 2.54
CA PRO A 100 -7.71 -7.70 3.83
C PRO A 100 -8.65 -6.50 3.78
N SER A 101 -9.83 -6.61 4.40
CA SER A 101 -10.69 -5.48 4.78
C SER A 101 -10.85 -5.46 6.29
N VAL A 102 -10.53 -4.34 6.93
CA VAL A 102 -10.55 -4.20 8.39
C VAL A 102 -11.49 -3.11 8.82
N VAL A 103 -12.43 -3.44 9.71
CA VAL A 103 -13.47 -2.53 10.18
C VAL A 103 -13.62 -2.57 11.70
N LYS A 104 -13.98 -1.42 12.29
CA LYS A 104 -14.32 -1.28 13.72
C LYS A 104 -15.82 -1.18 13.88
N THR A 105 -16.40 -2.05 14.69
CA THR A 105 -17.82 -1.96 15.06
C THR A 105 -18.05 -0.87 16.11
N ARG A 106 -19.31 -0.42 16.27
CA ARG A 106 -19.67 0.60 17.27
C ARG A 106 -19.41 0.18 18.72
N ASP A 107 -19.45 -1.12 19.00
CA ASP A 107 -19.12 -1.68 20.30
C ASP A 107 -17.61 -1.85 20.54
N GLY A 108 -16.78 -1.38 19.57
CA GLY A 108 -15.33 -1.31 19.69
C GLY A 108 -14.59 -2.57 19.28
N ARG A 109 -15.26 -3.63 18.84
CA ARG A 109 -14.62 -4.82 18.29
C ARG A 109 -14.08 -4.57 16.89
N TRP A 110 -13.01 -5.26 16.54
CA TRP A 110 -12.42 -5.22 15.21
C TRP A 110 -12.69 -6.52 14.47
N PHE A 111 -13.01 -6.39 13.19
CA PHE A 111 -13.17 -7.52 12.29
C PHE A 111 -12.29 -7.35 11.06
N MET A 112 -11.76 -8.45 10.56
CA MET A 112 -10.98 -8.53 9.34
C MET A 112 -11.58 -9.60 8.45
N TYR A 113 -11.93 -9.23 7.23
CA TYR A 113 -12.28 -10.16 6.16
C TYR A 113 -11.08 -10.32 5.26
N VAL A 114 -10.83 -11.53 4.78
CA VAL A 114 -9.64 -11.85 3.99
C VAL A 114 -9.94 -12.95 2.99
N SER A 115 -9.29 -12.92 1.85
CA SER A 115 -9.43 -13.91 0.81
C SER A 115 -8.37 -15.01 0.94
N VAL A 116 -8.78 -16.28 0.78
CA VAL A 116 -7.87 -17.41 0.65
C VAL A 116 -8.44 -18.36 -0.40
N GLY A 117 -7.81 -18.44 -1.55
CA GLY A 117 -8.43 -19.08 -2.71
C GLY A 117 -9.68 -18.32 -3.16
N SER A 118 -10.72 -19.05 -3.50
CA SER A 118 -12.04 -18.47 -3.81
C SER A 118 -12.96 -18.54 -2.59
N GLU A 119 -12.48 -18.01 -1.45
CA GLU A 119 -13.18 -18.03 -0.17
C GLU A 119 -12.92 -16.75 0.61
N VAL A 120 -13.92 -16.29 1.35
CA VAL A 120 -13.77 -15.19 2.32
C VAL A 120 -13.76 -15.75 3.72
N TRP A 121 -12.73 -15.44 4.48
CA TRP A 121 -12.54 -15.79 5.88
C TRP A 121 -12.72 -14.56 6.75
N VAL A 122 -13.10 -14.74 8.02
CA VAL A 122 -13.32 -13.61 8.94
C VAL A 122 -12.67 -13.89 10.29
N GLY A 123 -11.96 -12.88 10.79
CA GLY A 123 -11.37 -12.87 12.12
C GLY A 123 -11.79 -11.66 12.93
N THR A 124 -11.56 -11.75 14.24
CA THR A 124 -11.84 -10.67 15.18
C THR A 124 -10.67 -10.41 16.12
N ALA A 125 -10.57 -9.17 16.60
CA ALA A 125 -9.55 -8.75 17.57
C ALA A 125 -10.06 -7.63 18.49
N PRO A 126 -9.45 -7.44 19.67
CA PRO A 126 -9.75 -6.30 20.55
C PRO A 126 -9.13 -5.00 20.08
N SER A 127 -8.13 -5.05 19.19
CA SER A 127 -7.47 -3.88 18.61
C SER A 127 -6.94 -4.20 17.20
N PRO A 128 -6.62 -3.21 16.36
CA PRO A 128 -6.02 -3.48 15.05
C PRO A 128 -4.66 -4.20 15.14
N ALA A 129 -3.93 -4.00 16.23
CA ALA A 129 -2.69 -4.73 16.50
C ALA A 129 -2.91 -6.22 16.82
N GLY A 130 -4.16 -6.62 17.08
CA GLY A 130 -4.51 -7.96 17.50
C GLY A 130 -4.64 -8.12 19.04
N PRO A 131 -4.55 -9.35 19.57
CA PRO A 131 -4.34 -10.58 18.81
C PRO A 131 -5.57 -10.96 17.98
N TRP A 132 -5.33 -11.17 16.69
CA TRP A 132 -6.35 -11.63 15.74
C TRP A 132 -6.59 -13.13 15.89
N ARG A 133 -7.85 -13.56 15.74
CA ARG A 133 -8.27 -14.96 15.78
C ARG A 133 -9.46 -15.19 14.85
N ASP A 134 -9.62 -16.42 14.41
CA ASP A 134 -10.81 -16.83 13.64
C ASP A 134 -12.09 -16.50 14.39
N ALA A 135 -13.09 -16.00 13.66
CA ALA A 135 -14.39 -15.62 14.20
C ALA A 135 -15.53 -16.52 13.71
N HIS A 136 -15.26 -17.49 12.82
CA HIS A 136 -16.30 -18.33 12.18
C HIS A 136 -16.09 -19.82 12.34
N GLY A 137 -15.39 -20.25 13.41
CA GLY A 137 -15.24 -21.65 13.78
C GLY A 137 -14.37 -22.46 12.81
N GLY A 138 -13.33 -21.84 12.24
CA GLY A 138 -12.39 -22.49 11.33
C GLY A 138 -12.98 -22.84 9.96
N LYS A 139 -13.95 -22.05 9.50
CA LYS A 139 -14.62 -22.21 8.20
C LYS A 139 -14.67 -20.88 7.46
N PRO A 140 -14.66 -20.90 6.12
CA PRO A 140 -14.90 -19.68 5.37
C PRO A 140 -16.31 -19.14 5.65
N LEU A 141 -16.43 -17.82 5.79
CA LEU A 141 -17.72 -17.12 5.86
C LEU A 141 -18.46 -17.22 4.53
N ILE A 142 -17.71 -17.10 3.44
CA ILE A 142 -18.21 -17.29 2.07
C ILE A 142 -17.34 -18.37 1.43
N ALA A 143 -17.97 -19.52 1.16
CA ALA A 143 -17.30 -20.65 0.54
C ALA A 143 -17.25 -20.50 -1.00
N LYS A 144 -16.28 -21.10 -1.65
CA LYS A 144 -16.20 -21.20 -3.12
C LYS A 144 -17.48 -21.72 -3.76
N ALA A 145 -18.18 -22.63 -3.07
CA ALA A 145 -19.43 -23.22 -3.53
C ALA A 145 -20.63 -22.24 -3.49
N PHE A 146 -20.49 -21.03 -2.93
CA PHE A 146 -21.54 -20.02 -2.94
C PHE A 146 -22.01 -19.71 -4.36
N ASP A 147 -21.06 -19.42 -5.25
CA ASP A 147 -21.31 -19.36 -6.70
C ASP A 147 -20.00 -19.69 -7.46
N PRO A 148 -19.84 -20.94 -7.92
CA PRO A 148 -18.60 -21.38 -8.55
C PRO A 148 -18.33 -20.76 -9.93
N ARG A 149 -19.30 -20.03 -10.49
CA ARG A 149 -19.12 -19.28 -11.74
C ARG A 149 -18.20 -18.07 -11.57
N TYR A 150 -18.09 -17.56 -10.34
CA TYR A 150 -17.37 -16.34 -10.02
C TYR A 150 -16.31 -16.58 -8.94
N HIS A 151 -15.44 -15.62 -8.74
CA HIS A 151 -14.38 -15.69 -7.74
C HIS A 151 -14.86 -15.04 -6.43
N MET A 152 -14.96 -15.81 -5.35
CA MET A 152 -15.44 -15.35 -4.03
C MET A 152 -14.29 -14.75 -3.24
N ILE A 153 -13.86 -13.52 -3.61
CA ILE A 153 -12.75 -12.79 -3.00
C ILE A 153 -13.11 -11.33 -2.73
N ASP A 154 -12.16 -10.59 -2.20
CA ASP A 154 -12.16 -9.13 -2.07
C ASP A 154 -13.34 -8.59 -1.28
N ALA A 155 -13.58 -9.21 -0.13
CA ALA A 155 -14.68 -8.78 0.72
C ALA A 155 -14.38 -7.45 1.41
N GLU A 156 -15.34 -6.53 1.36
CA GLU A 156 -15.31 -5.23 2.02
C GLU A 156 -16.51 -5.07 2.95
N ALA A 157 -16.24 -4.75 4.21
CA ALA A 157 -17.28 -4.50 5.19
C ALA A 157 -17.56 -2.99 5.32
N PHE A 158 -18.79 -2.59 5.06
CA PHE A 158 -19.28 -1.24 5.23
C PHE A 158 -20.25 -1.17 6.42
N ILE A 159 -20.03 -0.22 7.35
CA ILE A 159 -20.94 0.06 8.45
C ILE A 159 -21.56 1.45 8.20
N ASP A 160 -22.87 1.47 8.00
CA ASP A 160 -23.62 2.69 7.74
C ASP A 160 -23.81 3.55 9.01
N ASP A 161 -24.28 4.78 8.84
CA ASP A 161 -24.48 5.74 9.93
C ASP A 161 -25.51 5.26 10.98
N ASP A 162 -26.46 4.41 10.60
CA ASP A 162 -27.38 3.76 11.54
C ASP A 162 -26.78 2.59 12.31
N GLY A 163 -25.58 2.14 11.92
CA GLY A 163 -24.85 1.00 12.50
C GLY A 163 -25.14 -0.33 11.85
N GLN A 164 -25.96 -0.36 10.80
CA GLN A 164 -26.14 -1.56 10.02
C GLN A 164 -24.87 -1.87 9.23
N ALA A 165 -24.36 -3.08 9.38
CA ALA A 165 -23.21 -3.56 8.62
C ALA A 165 -23.65 -4.28 7.35
N TYR A 166 -22.87 -4.11 6.29
CA TYR A 166 -23.02 -4.76 5.00
C TYR A 166 -21.68 -5.37 4.61
N LEU A 167 -21.73 -6.50 3.93
CA LEU A 167 -20.53 -7.14 3.35
C LEU A 167 -20.71 -7.20 1.83
N TYR A 168 -19.78 -6.61 1.12
CA TYR A 168 -19.64 -6.69 -0.35
C TYR A 168 -18.51 -7.66 -0.68
N TRP A 169 -18.62 -8.42 -1.77
CA TRP A 169 -17.53 -9.30 -2.23
C TRP A 169 -17.74 -9.72 -3.67
N GLY A 170 -16.71 -10.28 -4.25
CA GLY A 170 -16.76 -11.00 -5.51
C GLY A 170 -15.88 -10.42 -6.59
N SER A 171 -15.48 -11.27 -7.50
CA SER A 171 -14.65 -11.00 -8.66
C SER A 171 -15.01 -11.94 -9.79
N GLY A 172 -14.29 -11.84 -10.90
CA GLY A 172 -14.37 -12.75 -12.03
C GLY A 172 -13.17 -13.70 -12.12
N TRP A 173 -13.22 -14.59 -13.10
CA TRP A 173 -12.09 -15.44 -13.45
C TRP A 173 -11.33 -14.87 -14.65
N ASN A 174 -10.00 -14.98 -14.63
CA ASN A 174 -9.15 -14.58 -15.76
C ASN A 174 -9.40 -13.13 -16.25
N TRP A 175 -9.58 -12.20 -15.30
CA TRP A 175 -9.80 -10.77 -15.56
C TRP A 175 -11.09 -10.46 -16.35
N THR A 176 -12.07 -11.34 -16.27
CA THR A 176 -13.35 -11.17 -16.94
C THR A 176 -14.52 -11.55 -16.05
N ASN A 177 -15.71 -11.08 -16.40
CA ASN A 177 -16.98 -11.50 -15.82
C ASN A 177 -17.04 -11.34 -14.28
N GLY A 178 -16.57 -10.19 -13.76
CA GLY A 178 -16.67 -9.87 -12.34
C GLY A 178 -18.11 -9.70 -11.89
N HIS A 179 -18.42 -10.17 -10.68
CA HIS A 179 -19.72 -9.99 -10.03
C HIS A 179 -19.55 -9.50 -8.60
N CYS A 180 -20.40 -8.56 -8.21
CA CYS A 180 -20.45 -7.98 -6.88
C CYS A 180 -21.71 -8.44 -6.16
N PHE A 181 -21.52 -9.12 -5.05
CA PHE A 181 -22.60 -9.51 -4.14
C PHE A 181 -22.59 -8.61 -2.91
N VAL A 182 -23.75 -8.46 -2.28
CA VAL A 182 -23.91 -7.76 -1.00
C VAL A 182 -24.93 -8.46 -0.10
N VAL A 183 -24.67 -8.45 1.21
CA VAL A 183 -25.60 -8.92 2.23
C VAL A 183 -25.52 -8.02 3.47
N LYS A 184 -26.63 -7.88 4.20
CA LYS A 184 -26.58 -7.35 5.56
C LYS A 184 -25.92 -8.34 6.50
N LEU A 185 -25.15 -7.82 7.45
CA LEU A 185 -24.61 -8.61 8.55
C LEU A 185 -25.40 -8.34 9.84
N LYS A 186 -25.55 -9.37 10.67
CA LYS A 186 -25.99 -9.20 12.06
C LYS A 186 -24.88 -8.52 12.89
N PRO A 187 -25.18 -8.03 14.09
CA PRO A 187 -24.17 -7.35 14.94
C PRO A 187 -22.96 -8.21 15.32
N ASP A 188 -23.04 -9.54 15.17
CA ASP A 188 -21.90 -10.44 15.36
C ASP A 188 -20.87 -10.38 14.21
N MET A 189 -21.21 -9.72 13.09
CA MET A 189 -20.37 -9.54 11.92
C MET A 189 -19.99 -10.82 11.15
N VAL A 190 -20.58 -11.96 11.52
CA VAL A 190 -20.30 -13.27 10.92
C VAL A 190 -21.57 -14.01 10.49
N THR A 191 -22.73 -13.48 10.78
CA THR A 191 -24.04 -14.04 10.40
C THR A 191 -24.73 -13.13 9.40
N PHE A 192 -25.18 -13.68 8.29
CA PHE A 192 -25.98 -12.97 7.30
C PHE A 192 -27.37 -12.63 7.84
N ASP A 193 -27.81 -11.41 7.63
CA ASP A 193 -29.16 -10.97 7.91
C ASP A 193 -29.94 -10.81 6.58
N GLY A 194 -30.39 -11.93 6.07
CA GLY A 194 -31.08 -12.05 4.79
C GLY A 194 -30.28 -12.80 3.74
N THR A 195 -30.77 -12.76 2.51
CA THR A 195 -30.14 -13.43 1.35
C THR A 195 -29.23 -12.49 0.60
N PRO A 196 -28.00 -12.89 0.27
CA PRO A 196 -27.10 -12.12 -0.59
C PRO A 196 -27.76 -11.74 -1.93
N LYS A 197 -27.49 -10.54 -2.41
CA LYS A 197 -27.98 -10.01 -3.69
C LYS A 197 -26.82 -9.70 -4.61
N ASP A 198 -26.98 -9.98 -5.89
CA ASP A 198 -26.11 -9.46 -6.94
C ASP A 198 -26.44 -7.99 -7.17
N VAL A 199 -25.45 -7.14 -7.08
CA VAL A 199 -25.55 -5.68 -7.27
C VAL A 199 -24.52 -5.15 -8.25
N THR A 200 -23.99 -6.02 -9.08
CA THR A 200 -22.92 -5.76 -10.04
C THR A 200 -23.16 -4.51 -10.88
N PRO A 201 -22.40 -3.44 -10.74
CA PRO A 201 -22.47 -2.28 -11.63
C PRO A 201 -21.78 -2.57 -12.97
N ALA A 202 -21.99 -1.68 -13.94
CA ALA A 202 -21.30 -1.76 -15.23
C ALA A 202 -19.78 -1.76 -15.05
N HIS A 203 -19.07 -2.55 -15.86
CA HIS A 203 -17.59 -2.66 -15.86
C HIS A 203 -16.97 -3.13 -14.54
N TYR A 204 -17.73 -3.69 -13.63
CA TYR A 204 -17.21 -4.24 -12.39
C TYR A 204 -16.32 -5.46 -12.67
N PHE A 205 -15.13 -5.49 -12.05
CA PHE A 205 -14.31 -6.69 -12.03
C PHE A 205 -14.11 -7.22 -10.60
N GLU A 206 -13.62 -6.38 -9.65
CA GLU A 206 -13.33 -6.80 -8.27
C GLU A 206 -13.19 -5.61 -7.31
N ALA A 207 -12.80 -5.91 -6.05
CA ALA A 207 -12.43 -4.93 -5.03
C ALA A 207 -13.51 -3.87 -4.77
N PRO A 208 -14.73 -4.26 -4.40
CA PRO A 208 -15.78 -3.31 -4.06
C PRO A 208 -15.39 -2.52 -2.80
N PHE A 209 -15.69 -1.23 -2.77
CA PHE A 209 -15.56 -0.39 -1.58
C PHE A 209 -16.74 0.58 -1.52
N MET A 210 -17.48 0.58 -0.41
CA MET A 210 -18.67 1.41 -0.27
C MET A 210 -18.36 2.69 0.50
N VAL A 211 -18.84 3.82 -0.03
CA VAL A 211 -18.75 5.13 0.60
C VAL A 211 -20.12 5.75 0.72
N ARG A 212 -20.46 6.26 1.90
CA ARG A 212 -21.61 7.12 2.06
C ARG A 212 -21.25 8.56 1.68
N ALA A 213 -22.06 9.18 0.82
CA ALA A 213 -21.90 10.54 0.34
C ALA A 213 -23.24 11.29 0.46
N GLY A 214 -23.42 12.05 1.53
CA GLY A 214 -24.71 12.66 1.87
C GLY A 214 -25.80 11.60 2.05
N LYS A 215 -26.86 11.68 1.21
CA LYS A 215 -27.93 10.68 1.17
C LYS A 215 -27.71 9.53 0.20
N HIS A 216 -26.63 9.56 -0.58
CA HIS A 216 -26.31 8.59 -1.61
C HIS A 216 -25.21 7.61 -1.16
N TYR A 217 -25.06 6.54 -1.91
CA TYR A 217 -24.06 5.49 -1.73
C TYR A 217 -23.24 5.38 -3.00
N ALA A 218 -21.95 5.60 -2.88
CA ALA A 218 -21.01 5.42 -3.99
C ALA A 218 -20.29 4.08 -3.82
N LEU A 219 -20.60 3.11 -4.65
CA LEU A 219 -19.86 1.86 -4.76
C LEU A 219 -18.69 2.10 -5.70
N THR A 220 -17.48 2.11 -5.15
CA THR A 220 -16.23 2.18 -5.91
C THR A 220 -15.68 0.77 -6.08
N TYR A 221 -15.00 0.48 -7.20
CA TYR A 221 -14.55 -0.87 -7.55
C TYR A 221 -13.43 -0.82 -8.59
N SER A 222 -12.75 -1.94 -8.78
CA SER A 222 -11.71 -2.05 -9.78
C SER A 222 -12.20 -2.71 -11.07
N ASP A 223 -11.62 -2.25 -12.20
CA ASP A 223 -11.84 -2.75 -13.57
C ASP A 223 -10.49 -2.85 -14.30
N GLY A 224 -10.39 -3.77 -15.28
CA GLY A 224 -9.18 -3.98 -16.07
C GLY A 224 -8.26 -5.05 -15.46
N LYS A 225 -6.99 -5.05 -15.90
CA LYS A 225 -6.00 -6.05 -15.50
C LYS A 225 -4.79 -5.41 -14.83
N THR A 226 -4.49 -5.82 -13.62
CA THR A 226 -3.32 -5.30 -12.87
C THR A 226 -1.97 -5.75 -13.48
N THR A 227 -1.98 -6.77 -14.34
CA THR A 227 -0.80 -7.21 -15.11
C THR A 227 -0.53 -6.38 -16.37
N GLU A 228 -1.46 -5.50 -16.73
CA GLU A 228 -1.38 -4.58 -17.85
C GLU A 228 -1.44 -3.14 -17.32
N ASP A 229 -1.62 -2.14 -18.18
CA ASP A 229 -1.84 -0.73 -17.78
C ASP A 229 -3.33 -0.35 -17.73
N THR A 230 -4.21 -1.34 -17.74
CA THR A 230 -5.64 -1.15 -17.89
C THR A 230 -6.40 -1.11 -16.56
N TYR A 231 -5.79 -1.54 -15.45
CA TYR A 231 -6.42 -1.55 -14.14
C TYR A 231 -6.69 -0.12 -13.64
N LYS A 232 -7.86 0.10 -13.04
CA LYS A 232 -8.36 1.42 -12.65
C LYS A 232 -9.44 1.31 -11.60
N VAL A 233 -9.77 2.43 -10.94
CA VAL A 233 -10.90 2.54 -10.02
C VAL A 233 -12.06 3.24 -10.71
N ARG A 234 -13.21 2.57 -10.79
CA ARG A 234 -14.49 3.09 -11.22
C ARG A 234 -15.43 3.32 -10.04
N TYR A 235 -16.58 3.96 -10.28
CA TYR A 235 -17.62 4.04 -9.30
C TYR A 235 -19.02 4.17 -9.91
N ALA A 236 -19.99 3.75 -9.11
CA ALA A 236 -21.41 3.85 -9.44
C ALA A 236 -22.19 4.35 -8.22
N ILE A 237 -23.27 5.11 -8.44
CA ILE A 237 -24.06 5.76 -7.41
C ILE A 237 -25.40 5.05 -7.27
N GLY A 238 -25.82 4.81 -6.04
CA GLY A 238 -27.14 4.28 -5.67
C GLY A 238 -27.76 5.05 -4.51
N ASP A 239 -29.06 4.85 -4.32
CA ASP A 239 -29.82 5.48 -3.22
C ASP A 239 -29.90 4.59 -1.97
N THR A 240 -29.46 3.35 -2.08
CA THR A 240 -29.39 2.39 -0.97
C THR A 240 -28.10 1.56 -1.07
N PRO A 241 -27.66 0.92 0.04
CA PRO A 241 -26.53 -0.01 -0.01
C PRO A 241 -26.72 -1.23 -0.95
N PHE A 242 -27.96 -1.47 -1.37
CA PHE A 242 -28.29 -2.51 -2.36
C PHE A 242 -28.46 -1.97 -3.78
N GLY A 243 -28.15 -0.70 -4.02
CA GLY A 243 -28.39 -0.06 -5.30
C GLY A 243 -29.89 0.16 -5.60
N PRO A 244 -30.31 0.10 -6.88
CA PRO A 244 -29.45 -0.17 -8.06
C PRO A 244 -28.37 0.88 -8.25
N PHE A 245 -27.17 0.44 -8.65
CA PHE A 245 -26.04 1.31 -8.89
C PHE A 245 -25.95 1.71 -10.36
N ARG A 246 -25.77 3.02 -10.61
CA ARG A 246 -25.59 3.59 -11.96
C ARG A 246 -24.18 4.18 -12.04
N GLU A 247 -23.42 3.74 -13.02
CA GLU A 247 -22.08 4.27 -13.24
C GLU A 247 -22.13 5.79 -13.43
N ALA A 248 -21.25 6.49 -12.74
CA ALA A 248 -21.17 7.95 -12.81
C ALA A 248 -20.50 8.41 -14.11
N ALA A 249 -20.94 9.58 -14.61
CA ALA A 249 -20.48 10.09 -15.90
C ALA A 249 -18.97 10.37 -15.99
N ASN A 250 -18.33 10.65 -14.85
CA ASN A 250 -16.89 10.88 -14.77
C ASN A 250 -16.10 9.64 -14.25
N SER A 251 -16.67 8.45 -14.28
CA SER A 251 -15.96 7.19 -14.04
C SER A 251 -15.08 6.84 -15.26
N PRO A 252 -13.81 6.37 -15.09
CA PRO A 252 -13.14 6.06 -13.82
C PRO A 252 -12.61 7.30 -13.08
N ILE A 253 -12.47 7.18 -11.75
CA ILE A 253 -11.91 8.25 -10.90
C ILE A 253 -10.40 8.15 -10.72
N LEU A 254 -9.80 6.99 -10.93
CA LEU A 254 -8.35 6.75 -10.83
C LEU A 254 -7.95 5.75 -11.90
N ALA A 255 -6.97 6.10 -12.71
CA ALA A 255 -6.47 5.27 -13.81
C ALA A 255 -4.98 5.50 -14.05
N THR A 256 -4.39 4.71 -14.93
CA THR A 256 -3.00 4.89 -15.40
C THR A 256 -2.76 6.31 -15.88
N ASP A 257 -1.74 6.95 -15.34
CA ASP A 257 -1.19 8.23 -15.77
C ASP A 257 0.31 8.09 -16.06
N ARG A 258 0.64 7.84 -17.32
CA ARG A 258 2.03 7.62 -17.74
C ARG A 258 2.89 8.88 -17.61
N ALA A 259 2.29 10.08 -17.67
CA ALA A 259 3.01 11.32 -17.50
C ALA A 259 3.50 11.51 -16.05
N ARG A 260 2.80 10.86 -15.09
CA ARG A 260 3.15 10.86 -13.67
C ARG A 260 3.79 9.55 -13.20
N ASP A 261 4.14 8.66 -14.12
CA ASP A 261 4.69 7.34 -13.80
C ASP A 261 3.82 6.54 -12.81
N VAL A 262 2.50 6.56 -13.01
CA VAL A 262 1.54 5.75 -12.26
C VAL A 262 0.85 4.78 -13.22
N ILE A 263 1.05 3.50 -12.99
CA ILE A 263 0.54 2.44 -13.85
C ILE A 263 -0.36 1.51 -13.05
N SER A 264 -1.51 1.18 -13.63
CA SER A 264 -2.42 0.17 -13.13
C SER A 264 -2.84 0.36 -11.66
N PRO A 265 -3.28 1.59 -11.27
CA PRO A 265 -3.73 1.82 -9.90
C PRO A 265 -5.10 1.20 -9.66
N GLY A 266 -5.29 0.57 -8.50
CA GLY A 266 -6.59 -0.02 -8.13
C GLY A 266 -6.54 -0.73 -6.80
N HIS A 267 -7.56 -1.55 -6.53
CA HIS A 267 -7.82 -2.28 -5.29
C HIS A 267 -7.53 -1.40 -4.07
N HIS A 268 -8.44 -0.51 -3.80
CA HIS A 268 -8.25 0.66 -2.96
C HIS A 268 -9.06 0.56 -1.66
N ALA A 269 -8.69 1.40 -0.71
CA ALA A 269 -9.50 1.75 0.45
C ALA A 269 -9.67 3.28 0.50
N ILE A 270 -10.81 3.75 0.99
CA ILE A 270 -11.06 5.17 1.19
C ILE A 270 -11.14 5.45 2.70
N PHE A 271 -10.42 6.46 3.16
CA PHE A 271 -10.40 6.83 4.56
C PHE A 271 -10.40 8.35 4.74
N ARG A 272 -10.65 8.81 5.96
CA ARG A 272 -10.62 10.24 6.30
C ARG A 272 -9.55 10.53 7.35
N SER A 273 -8.90 11.68 7.19
CA SER A 273 -7.99 12.25 8.18
C SER A 273 -8.14 13.77 8.16
N GLY A 274 -8.25 14.41 9.33
CA GLY A 274 -8.43 15.86 9.44
C GLY A 274 -9.65 16.43 8.71
N GLY A 275 -10.67 15.60 8.42
CA GLY A 275 -11.84 16.00 7.64
C GLY A 275 -11.72 15.75 6.14
N GLN A 276 -10.52 15.63 5.59
CA GLN A 276 -10.24 15.32 4.19
C GLN A 276 -10.35 13.81 3.92
N ALA A 277 -10.94 13.43 2.78
CA ALA A 277 -10.94 12.05 2.31
C ALA A 277 -9.67 11.75 1.48
N TYR A 278 -9.25 10.51 1.54
CA TYR A 278 -8.08 10.00 0.82
C TYR A 278 -8.40 8.63 0.22
N ILE A 279 -7.76 8.33 -0.92
CA ILE A 279 -7.76 7.01 -1.53
C ILE A 279 -6.37 6.39 -1.35
N LEU A 280 -6.33 5.24 -0.65
CA LEU A 280 -5.16 4.39 -0.53
C LEU A 280 -5.33 3.25 -1.54
N TYR A 281 -4.34 2.99 -2.37
CA TYR A 281 -4.45 2.05 -3.46
C TYR A 281 -3.10 1.38 -3.76
N HIS A 282 -3.11 0.26 -4.48
CA HIS A 282 -1.88 -0.23 -5.06
C HIS A 282 -1.68 0.28 -6.49
N ARG A 283 -0.43 0.37 -6.92
CA ARG A 283 0.00 0.61 -8.30
C ARG A 283 1.16 -0.32 -8.63
N GLN A 284 1.48 -0.52 -9.90
CA GLN A 284 2.67 -1.29 -10.26
C GLN A 284 3.93 -0.65 -9.69
N GLY A 285 4.85 -1.47 -9.17
CA GLY A 285 6.17 -1.05 -8.71
C GLY A 285 7.03 -0.56 -9.89
N LEU A 286 7.98 0.31 -9.59
CA LEU A 286 8.84 0.93 -10.60
C LEU A 286 10.31 0.50 -10.39
N PRO A 287 11.13 0.40 -11.44
CA PRO A 287 10.72 0.37 -12.85
C PRO A 287 9.84 -0.85 -13.14
N PHE A 288 8.92 -0.73 -14.10
CA PHE A 288 7.96 -1.79 -14.42
C PHE A 288 8.69 -3.07 -14.84
N PRO A 289 8.25 -4.24 -14.35
CA PRO A 289 8.79 -5.50 -14.82
C PRO A 289 8.49 -5.71 -16.32
N PRO A 290 9.31 -6.48 -17.04
CA PRO A 290 8.99 -6.88 -18.39
C PRO A 290 7.62 -7.60 -18.48
N PRO A 291 6.93 -7.53 -19.62
CA PRO A 291 5.68 -8.27 -19.81
C PRO A 291 5.86 -9.78 -19.54
N GLY A 292 4.97 -10.35 -18.74
CA GLY A 292 4.97 -11.78 -18.37
C GLY A 292 5.59 -12.09 -17.01
N ASP A 293 6.26 -11.16 -16.38
CA ASP A 293 6.75 -11.32 -15.00
C ASP A 293 5.61 -11.14 -13.99
N ALA A 294 5.79 -11.70 -12.80
CA ALA A 294 4.86 -11.46 -11.70
C ALA A 294 4.82 -9.96 -11.38
N VAL A 295 3.61 -9.40 -11.32
CA VAL A 295 3.45 -7.98 -10.98
C VAL A 295 3.85 -7.76 -9.54
N LEU A 296 4.70 -6.76 -9.32
CA LEU A 296 5.07 -6.26 -8.01
C LEU A 296 4.37 -4.91 -7.83
N ARG A 297 3.56 -4.81 -6.77
CA ARG A 297 2.72 -3.64 -6.53
C ARG A 297 3.21 -2.87 -5.30
N GLN A 298 3.02 -1.57 -5.31
CA GLN A 298 3.39 -0.67 -4.21
C GLN A 298 2.20 0.15 -3.77
N VAL A 299 2.08 0.37 -2.47
CA VAL A 299 0.99 1.15 -1.88
C VAL A 299 1.24 2.65 -2.04
N ALA A 300 0.24 3.36 -2.55
CA ALA A 300 0.23 4.81 -2.70
C ALA A 300 -1.04 5.42 -2.12
N VAL A 301 -1.02 6.71 -1.84
CA VAL A 301 -2.15 7.47 -1.29
C VAL A 301 -2.23 8.84 -1.95
N ASP A 302 -3.45 9.25 -2.32
CA ASP A 302 -3.72 10.59 -2.84
C ASP A 302 -5.01 11.18 -2.22
N PRO A 303 -5.17 12.50 -2.19
CA PRO A 303 -6.40 13.13 -1.71
C PRO A 303 -7.57 12.81 -2.63
N LEU A 304 -8.75 12.68 -2.03
CA LEU A 304 -10.01 12.38 -2.70
C LEU A 304 -11.07 13.41 -2.31
N THR A 305 -11.83 13.90 -3.29
CA THR A 305 -12.98 14.75 -3.03
C THR A 305 -14.26 13.97 -3.30
N ILE A 306 -15.13 13.89 -2.29
CA ILE A 306 -16.43 13.23 -2.34
C ILE A 306 -17.47 14.32 -2.09
N HIS A 307 -18.44 14.47 -2.99
CA HIS A 307 -19.51 15.46 -2.90
C HIS A 307 -20.79 14.84 -2.30
N ASP A 308 -21.63 15.68 -1.67
CA ASP A 308 -22.87 15.25 -1.02
C ASP A 308 -23.91 14.67 -1.98
N ASP A 309 -23.78 14.93 -3.28
CA ASP A 309 -24.63 14.36 -4.33
C ASP A 309 -24.19 12.94 -4.78
N GLY A 310 -23.17 12.39 -4.12
CA GLY A 310 -22.63 11.07 -4.42
C GLY A 310 -21.52 11.07 -5.47
N THR A 311 -21.22 12.21 -6.09
CA THR A 311 -20.14 12.28 -7.07
C THR A 311 -18.77 12.31 -6.41
N ILE A 312 -17.78 11.70 -7.06
CA ILE A 312 -16.39 11.64 -6.63
C ILE A 312 -15.54 12.30 -7.71
N ALA A 313 -14.70 13.26 -7.33
CA ALA A 313 -13.81 13.92 -8.29
C ALA A 313 -12.74 12.95 -8.79
N THR A 314 -12.33 13.14 -10.05
CA THR A 314 -11.21 12.39 -10.63
C THR A 314 -9.92 12.70 -9.88
N VAL A 315 -9.22 11.66 -9.47
CA VAL A 315 -7.92 11.74 -8.79
C VAL A 315 -6.82 11.95 -9.82
N ALA A 316 -5.96 12.92 -9.58
CA ALA A 316 -4.70 13.04 -10.29
C ALA A 316 -3.63 12.25 -9.52
N PRO A 317 -3.36 10.99 -9.88
CA PRO A 317 -2.45 10.15 -9.12
C PRO A 317 -1.02 10.67 -9.24
N GLY A 318 -0.21 10.48 -8.21
CA GLY A 318 1.13 11.05 -8.28
C GLY A 318 2.12 10.52 -7.27
N GLN A 319 3.24 11.22 -7.21
CA GLN A 319 4.30 10.98 -6.23
C GLN A 319 4.04 11.76 -4.93
N GLY A 320 2.87 12.42 -4.82
CA GLY A 320 2.55 13.35 -3.73
C GLY A 320 2.43 12.74 -2.34
N GLY A 321 1.56 11.77 -2.15
CA GLY A 321 1.40 11.02 -0.89
C GLY A 321 1.14 11.86 0.36
N ILE A 322 0.58 13.08 0.22
CA ILE A 322 0.34 13.99 1.34
C ILE A 322 -0.99 13.62 2.00
N VAL A 323 -0.97 13.36 3.30
CA VAL A 323 -2.15 13.10 4.13
C VAL A 323 -2.14 14.04 5.32
N GLU A 324 -3.27 14.69 5.57
CA GLU A 324 -3.41 15.52 6.77
C GLU A 324 -3.26 14.65 8.02
N GLY A 325 -2.45 15.11 8.99
CA GLY A 325 -2.12 14.34 10.19
C GLY A 325 -0.93 13.40 10.03
N PHE A 326 -0.38 13.21 8.81
CA PHE A 326 0.92 12.56 8.66
C PHE A 326 2.04 13.58 8.88
N ALA A 327 3.18 13.13 9.40
CA ALA A 327 4.38 13.95 9.49
C ALA A 327 4.79 14.47 8.11
N ALA A 328 5.38 15.66 8.06
CA ALA A 328 5.81 16.25 6.78
C ALA A 328 6.88 15.39 6.10
N ARG A 329 7.77 14.77 6.89
CA ARG A 329 8.87 13.94 6.40
C ARG A 329 9.04 12.70 7.27
N ARG A 330 9.69 11.67 6.71
CA ARG A 330 10.24 10.54 7.47
C ARG A 330 11.46 11.01 8.26
N ASP A 331 11.78 10.27 9.31
CA ASP A 331 13.06 10.44 10.02
C ASP A 331 14.17 9.70 9.23
N VAL A 332 14.88 10.45 8.42
CA VAL A 332 16.00 9.95 7.61
C VAL A 332 17.32 9.89 8.38
N GLY A 333 17.34 10.29 9.66
CA GLY A 333 18.53 10.24 10.49
C GLY A 333 19.63 11.21 10.08
N LEU A 334 20.89 10.77 10.18
CA LEU A 334 22.06 11.55 9.77
C LEU A 334 22.19 11.57 8.26
N HIS A 335 22.57 12.70 7.70
CA HIS A 335 22.97 12.79 6.30
C HIS A 335 24.30 12.08 6.07
N TRP A 336 24.38 11.34 4.98
CA TRP A 336 25.58 10.64 4.53
C TRP A 336 25.67 10.56 3.00
N THR A 337 26.87 10.42 2.50
CA THR A 337 27.13 10.21 1.08
C THR A 337 27.35 8.73 0.82
N ALA A 338 26.60 8.17 -0.13
CA ALA A 338 26.68 6.78 -0.50
C ALA A 338 27.91 6.50 -1.37
N ARG A 339 28.60 5.39 -1.11
CA ARG A 339 29.68 4.87 -1.93
C ARG A 339 29.54 3.36 -2.07
N GLY A 340 29.75 2.83 -3.27
CA GLY A 340 29.61 1.42 -3.58
C GLY A 340 29.30 1.21 -5.05
N GLU A 341 29.02 -0.04 -5.41
CA GLU A 341 28.55 -0.39 -6.74
C GLU A 341 27.10 -0.84 -6.69
N GLY A 342 26.30 -0.43 -7.68
CA GLY A 342 24.97 -0.93 -7.93
C GLY A 342 24.95 -2.03 -8.97
N ALA A 343 23.86 -2.79 -9.03
CA ALA A 343 23.67 -3.83 -10.05
C ALA A 343 23.64 -3.23 -11.47
N ASP A 344 23.07 -2.04 -11.60
CA ASP A 344 22.96 -1.27 -12.85
C ASP A 344 22.74 0.22 -12.54
N ALA A 345 22.53 1.01 -13.58
CA ALA A 345 22.35 2.47 -13.46
C ALA A 345 21.08 2.90 -12.68
N LEU A 346 20.05 2.06 -12.60
CA LEU A 346 18.82 2.35 -11.87
C LEU A 346 18.95 2.05 -10.37
N HIS A 347 19.91 1.19 -9.99
CA HIS A 347 20.07 0.65 -8.65
C HIS A 347 21.39 1.11 -8.01
N GLY A 348 21.77 2.35 -8.24
CA GLY A 348 22.97 2.96 -7.67
C GLY A 348 22.95 3.07 -6.14
N PRO A 349 24.11 3.27 -5.50
CA PRO A 349 24.25 3.30 -4.04
C PRO A 349 23.51 4.47 -3.39
N ASP A 350 23.30 5.58 -4.08
CA ASP A 350 22.54 6.76 -3.67
C ASP A 350 21.07 6.44 -3.43
N ARG A 351 20.53 5.37 -4.05
CA ARG A 351 19.14 4.94 -3.91
C ARG A 351 18.80 4.36 -2.53
N ALA A 352 19.80 4.09 -1.71
CA ALA A 352 19.56 3.71 -0.31
C ALA A 352 19.63 4.90 0.67
N ALA A 353 19.69 6.15 0.16
CA ALA A 353 19.83 7.38 0.92
C ALA A 353 19.05 8.55 0.28
N ASP A 354 18.10 8.27 -0.60
CA ASP A 354 17.37 9.30 -1.36
C ASP A 354 15.94 9.58 -0.85
N ASP A 355 15.56 8.91 0.26
CA ASP A 355 14.24 9.04 0.89
C ASP A 355 13.07 8.74 -0.08
N ASN A 356 13.28 7.78 -0.99
CA ASN A 356 12.31 7.41 -2.01
C ASN A 356 12.09 5.88 -2.06
N TYR A 357 10.92 5.41 -1.62
CA TYR A 357 10.57 3.99 -1.68
C TYR A 357 10.14 3.50 -3.07
N ALA A 358 10.24 4.33 -4.12
CA ALA A 358 10.14 3.88 -5.51
C ALA A 358 11.49 3.40 -6.06
N THR A 359 12.60 3.79 -5.43
CA THR A 359 13.97 3.44 -5.84
C THR A 359 14.63 2.58 -4.78
N LEU A 360 15.60 1.77 -5.17
CA LEU A 360 16.40 0.99 -4.24
C LEU A 360 17.83 0.81 -4.76
N TRP A 361 18.79 0.73 -3.86
CA TRP A 361 20.08 0.14 -4.18
C TRP A 361 19.95 -1.37 -4.25
N ARG A 362 20.53 -1.97 -5.31
CA ARG A 362 20.64 -3.42 -5.42
C ARG A 362 22.09 -3.82 -5.57
N ALA A 363 22.50 -4.76 -4.73
CA ALA A 363 23.83 -5.32 -4.76
C ALA A 363 24.10 -6.07 -6.07
N LYS A 364 25.30 -5.86 -6.64
CA LYS A 364 25.73 -6.55 -7.85
C LYS A 364 25.73 -8.07 -7.62
N PRO A 365 25.25 -8.88 -8.56
CA PRO A 365 25.34 -10.34 -8.43
C PRO A 365 26.77 -10.83 -8.34
N GLY A 366 27.02 -11.94 -7.61
CA GLY A 366 28.28 -12.67 -7.62
C GLY A 366 29.17 -12.53 -6.38
N ALA A 367 28.94 -11.54 -5.51
CA ALA A 367 29.67 -11.38 -4.24
C ALA A 367 28.77 -10.75 -3.16
N PRO A 368 29.06 -10.93 -1.87
CA PRO A 368 28.49 -10.10 -0.83
C PRO A 368 28.78 -8.64 -1.15
N ALA A 369 27.74 -7.83 -1.19
CA ALA A 369 27.88 -6.46 -1.59
C ALA A 369 27.93 -5.54 -0.38
N THR A 370 28.70 -4.48 -0.51
CA THR A 370 28.87 -3.49 0.54
C THR A 370 28.44 -2.12 0.07
N LEU A 371 27.72 -1.44 0.95
CA LEU A 371 27.37 -0.04 0.82
C LEU A 371 28.09 0.74 1.90
N VAL A 372 28.79 1.81 1.53
CA VAL A 372 29.54 2.63 2.47
C VAL A 372 28.88 3.99 2.62
N ALA A 373 28.58 4.37 3.84
CA ALA A 373 28.12 5.69 4.23
C ALA A 373 29.30 6.53 4.72
N ASP A 374 29.54 7.70 4.08
CA ASP A 374 30.46 8.73 4.56
C ASP A 374 29.63 9.83 5.24
N LEU A 375 29.77 9.96 6.55
CA LEU A 375 29.08 10.96 7.38
C LEU A 375 29.72 12.37 7.30
N GLY A 376 30.76 12.52 6.44
CA GLY A 376 31.50 13.77 6.28
C GLY A 376 32.47 14.09 7.41
N SER A 377 32.12 13.78 8.64
CA SER A 377 32.95 13.96 9.84
C SER A 377 32.68 12.85 10.86
N ALA A 378 33.53 12.73 11.85
CA ALA A 378 33.33 11.77 12.94
C ALA A 378 32.04 12.12 13.70
N ARG A 379 31.15 11.14 13.87
CA ARG A 379 29.88 11.20 14.60
C ARG A 379 29.77 10.04 15.57
N THR A 380 29.04 10.23 16.65
CA THR A 380 28.61 9.10 17.47
C THR A 380 27.32 8.56 16.88
N VAL A 381 27.36 7.35 16.34
CA VAL A 381 26.19 6.64 15.79
C VAL A 381 25.75 5.57 16.76
N ARG A 382 24.45 5.32 16.85
CA ARG A 382 23.85 4.40 17.83
C ARG A 382 23.13 3.24 17.18
N GLU A 383 22.56 3.46 15.98
CA GLU A 383 21.81 2.43 15.29
C GLU A 383 21.79 2.65 13.77
N SER A 384 21.59 1.56 13.08
CA SER A 384 21.29 1.51 11.65
C SER A 384 19.94 0.83 11.43
N LEU A 385 19.05 1.49 10.69
CA LEU A 385 17.75 0.96 10.30
C LEU A 385 17.82 0.63 8.81
N VAL A 386 17.74 -0.65 8.46
CA VAL A 386 17.87 -1.10 7.07
C VAL A 386 16.53 -1.63 6.58
N ARG A 387 16.02 -1.06 5.49
CA ARG A 387 14.79 -1.49 4.83
C ARG A 387 15.13 -2.29 3.58
N MET A 388 14.99 -3.62 3.71
CA MET A 388 15.31 -4.57 2.63
C MET A 388 14.17 -4.67 1.61
N GLU A 389 14.50 -5.04 0.38
CA GLU A 389 13.57 -5.14 -0.75
C GLU A 389 12.37 -6.06 -0.47
N TYR A 390 12.61 -7.23 0.12
CA TYR A 390 11.57 -8.19 0.52
C TYR A 390 11.59 -8.38 2.03
N PRO A 391 10.91 -7.53 2.79
CA PRO A 391 11.11 -7.43 4.24
C PRO A 391 10.67 -8.66 5.04
N ILE A 392 9.90 -9.57 4.45
CA ILE A 392 9.54 -10.85 5.08
C ILE A 392 10.65 -11.92 4.98
N ARG A 393 11.61 -11.75 4.07
CA ARG A 393 12.76 -12.65 3.95
C ARG A 393 13.77 -12.40 5.07
N ARG A 394 14.51 -13.43 5.45
CA ARG A 394 15.60 -13.30 6.43
C ARG A 394 16.89 -12.91 5.72
N TYR A 395 17.55 -11.89 6.25
CA TYR A 395 18.81 -11.38 5.73
C TYR A 395 19.90 -11.43 6.80
N ALA A 396 21.08 -11.93 6.45
CA ALA A 396 22.29 -11.79 7.25
C ALA A 396 22.91 -10.43 6.91
N LEU A 397 22.92 -9.51 7.87
CA LEU A 397 23.47 -8.16 7.73
C LEU A 397 24.59 -7.94 8.71
N SER A 398 25.60 -7.15 8.32
CA SER A 398 26.61 -6.66 9.23
C SER A 398 26.95 -5.18 9.00
N ILE A 399 27.30 -4.48 10.08
CA ILE A 399 27.80 -3.11 10.05
C ILE A 399 29.23 -3.10 10.55
N GLU A 400 30.09 -2.43 9.83
CA GLU A 400 31.46 -2.12 10.22
C GLU A 400 31.64 -0.60 10.30
N ALA A 401 32.47 -0.15 11.23
CA ALA A 401 32.80 1.26 11.41
C ALA A 401 34.29 1.51 11.11
N SER A 402 34.58 2.70 10.57
CA SER A 402 35.94 3.13 10.25
C SER A 402 36.11 4.65 10.45
N ALA A 403 37.25 5.06 10.98
CA ALA A 403 37.61 6.48 11.08
C ALA A 403 38.23 7.02 9.78
N ASP A 404 38.92 6.16 9.01
CA ASP A 404 39.77 6.52 7.85
C ASP A 404 39.27 5.96 6.51
N GLY A 405 38.20 5.13 6.55
CA GLY A 405 37.64 4.45 5.37
C GLY A 405 38.52 3.29 4.86
N ARG A 406 39.57 2.91 5.58
CA ARG A 406 40.53 1.86 5.21
C ARG A 406 40.54 0.72 6.22
N THR A 407 40.63 1.05 7.52
CA THR A 407 40.62 0.07 8.61
C THR A 407 39.19 -0.06 9.14
N TRP A 408 38.65 -1.28 9.09
CA TRP A 408 37.26 -1.56 9.42
C TRP A 408 37.14 -2.45 10.66
N ARG A 409 36.21 -2.12 11.55
CA ARG A 409 35.88 -2.92 12.73
C ARG A 409 34.40 -3.23 12.74
N ARG A 410 34.02 -4.50 12.82
CA ARG A 410 32.61 -4.89 12.95
C ARG A 410 32.03 -4.35 14.25
N VAL A 411 30.88 -3.69 14.16
CA VAL A 411 30.17 -3.06 15.29
C VAL A 411 28.80 -3.67 15.52
N ALA A 412 28.17 -4.26 14.50
CA ALA A 412 26.92 -4.98 14.63
C ALA A 412 26.77 -6.07 13.57
N GLN A 413 25.98 -7.09 13.88
CA GLN A 413 25.52 -8.12 12.92
C GLN A 413 24.20 -8.70 13.37
N THR A 414 23.38 -9.16 12.41
CA THR A 414 22.10 -9.82 12.69
C THR A 414 21.72 -10.76 11.56
N THR A 415 20.79 -11.69 11.82
CA THR A 415 20.06 -12.41 10.80
C THR A 415 18.58 -12.28 11.13
N ALA A 416 17.89 -11.39 10.43
CA ALA A 416 16.53 -10.99 10.74
C ALA A 416 15.69 -10.76 9.48
N SER A 417 14.40 -10.65 9.67
CA SER A 417 13.40 -10.11 8.74
C SER A 417 12.69 -8.92 9.39
N GLY A 418 11.94 -8.16 8.61
CA GLY A 418 11.21 -6.99 9.07
C GLY A 418 11.60 -5.71 8.33
N SER A 419 10.89 -4.64 8.58
CA SER A 419 11.19 -3.31 8.04
C SER A 419 10.82 -2.24 9.08
N PRO A 420 11.83 -1.50 9.59
CA PRO A 420 13.25 -1.70 9.36
C PRO A 420 13.81 -2.92 10.12
N ILE A 421 14.92 -3.49 9.63
CA ILE A 421 15.82 -4.32 10.43
C ILE A 421 16.72 -3.36 11.21
N VAL A 422 16.70 -3.45 12.53
CA VAL A 422 17.46 -2.55 13.43
C VAL A 422 18.73 -3.23 13.87
N LEU A 423 19.88 -2.55 13.67
CA LEU A 423 21.18 -2.96 14.19
C LEU A 423 21.68 -1.90 15.17
N HIS A 424 21.68 -2.23 16.45
CA HIS A 424 22.20 -1.34 17.49
C HIS A 424 23.72 -1.43 17.54
N HIS A 425 24.39 -0.28 17.60
CA HIS A 425 25.83 -0.16 17.75
C HIS A 425 26.17 1.18 18.40
N ALA A 426 27.33 1.27 19.05
CA ALA A 426 27.83 2.51 19.59
C ALA A 426 29.28 2.69 19.15
N ALA A 427 29.51 3.60 18.23
CA ALA A 427 30.85 3.84 17.72
C ALA A 427 31.00 5.29 17.26
N PRO A 428 32.00 6.05 17.76
CA PRO A 428 32.44 7.25 17.08
C PRO A 428 33.08 6.83 15.76
N THR A 429 32.53 7.33 14.65
CA THR A 429 32.97 6.92 13.32
C THR A 429 32.67 8.00 12.28
N ARG A 430 33.44 8.05 11.23
CA ARG A 430 33.11 8.82 10.02
C ARG A 430 32.48 7.91 8.94
N TYR A 431 32.90 6.67 8.86
CA TYR A 431 32.42 5.75 7.84
C TYR A 431 31.74 4.55 8.47
N LEU A 432 30.60 4.16 7.88
CA LEU A 432 29.93 2.89 8.14
C LEU A 432 29.89 2.07 6.84
N ARG A 433 30.03 0.76 6.98
CA ARG A 433 29.90 -0.18 5.87
C ARG A 433 28.83 -1.21 6.20
N LEU A 434 27.75 -1.18 5.45
CA LEU A 434 26.71 -2.20 5.46
C LEU A 434 27.10 -3.31 4.50
N THR A 435 27.07 -4.57 4.95
CA THR A 435 27.20 -5.74 4.11
C THR A 435 25.86 -6.46 4.03
N VAL A 436 25.41 -6.75 2.81
CA VAL A 436 24.17 -7.48 2.51
C VAL A 436 24.48 -8.73 1.68
N PRO A 437 23.55 -9.73 1.64
CA PRO A 437 23.69 -10.86 0.74
C PRO A 437 23.74 -10.45 -0.72
N THR A 438 24.36 -11.29 -1.54
CA THR A 438 24.42 -11.14 -2.99
C THR A 438 23.06 -10.91 -3.62
N GLY A 439 22.95 -9.90 -4.48
CA GLY A 439 21.71 -9.56 -5.20
C GLY A 439 20.58 -9.00 -4.33
N ALA A 440 20.81 -8.74 -3.04
CA ALA A 440 19.82 -8.13 -2.18
C ALA A 440 19.62 -6.64 -2.52
N GLY A 441 18.38 -6.18 -2.40
CA GLY A 441 18.01 -4.77 -2.53
C GLY A 441 17.77 -4.10 -1.18
N VAL A 442 18.08 -2.81 -1.10
CA VAL A 442 17.86 -1.94 0.07
C VAL A 442 17.12 -0.69 -0.38
N TRP A 443 15.90 -0.51 0.12
CA TRP A 443 15.11 0.71 -0.12
C TRP A 443 15.71 1.92 0.56
N GLU A 444 16.13 1.74 1.81
CA GLU A 444 16.65 2.85 2.62
C GLU A 444 17.55 2.34 3.75
N TRP A 445 18.64 3.04 4.02
CA TRP A 445 19.50 2.84 5.17
C TRP A 445 19.56 4.11 6.01
N THR A 446 18.78 4.16 7.09
CA THR A 446 18.76 5.27 8.04
C THR A 446 19.82 5.05 9.10
N ILE A 447 20.65 6.05 9.41
CA ILE A 447 21.71 6.03 10.41
C ILE A 447 21.39 7.04 11.51
N ARG A 448 21.40 6.61 12.77
CA ARG A 448 21.09 7.49 13.92
C ARG A 448 22.16 7.45 15.00
#